data_344084f56aa9229036b2fba4289a083e
#
_entry.id   344084f56aa9229036b2fba4289a083e
#
_cell.length_a   1.000
_cell.length_b   1.000
_cell.length_c   1.000
_cell.angle_alpha   90.00
_cell.angle_beta   90.00
_cell.angle_gamma   90.00
#
_symmetry.space_group_name_H-M   'P 1'
#
loop_
_entity.id
_entity.type
_entity.pdbx_description
1 polymer ?
#
loop_
_entity_poly.entity_id
_entity_poly.type
_entity_poly.pdbx_seq_one_letter_code
_entity_poly.pdbx_strand_id
1 'polypeptide(L)'
;ALLIREVLDQKGRMRGDFIERFAGKTAPALVAVLRREREQGRLRVDLDPQFAAVSLLSLCVFPFVSLPITGPVLGFRPEGDELDRFISHTAQLFREGVAAHGDAK
;
A
#
# COMPACT_ATOMS: atom_id res chain seq x y z
N ALA A 1 -11.19 5.01 15.24
CA ALA A 1 -12.18 4.29 14.41
C ALA A 1 -13.29 5.21 13.96
N LEU A 2 -13.84 5.99 14.88
CA LEU A 2 -14.91 6.90 14.51
C LEU A 2 -14.45 7.96 13.52
N LEU A 3 -13.26 8.50 13.75
CA LEU A 3 -12.73 9.52 12.87
C LEU A 3 -12.46 8.96 11.46
N ILE A 4 -11.90 7.77 11.40
CA ILE A 4 -11.65 7.14 10.11
C ILE A 4 -12.96 6.89 9.38
N ARG A 5 -13.97 6.47 10.12
CA ARG A 5 -15.29 6.23 9.52
C ARG A 5 -15.85 7.51 8.93
N GLU A 6 -15.72 8.63 9.64
CA GLU A 6 -16.21 9.90 9.12
C GLU A 6 -15.49 10.31 7.85
N VAL A 7 -14.18 10.13 7.83
CA VAL A 7 -13.43 10.49 6.65
C VAL A 7 -13.87 9.66 5.45
N LEU A 8 -14.08 8.37 5.66
CA LEU A 8 -14.53 7.51 4.59
C LEU A 8 -15.93 7.86 4.13
N ASP A 9 -16.80 8.21 5.07
CA ASP A 9 -18.17 8.59 4.72
C ASP A 9 -18.22 9.87 3.90
N GLN A 10 -17.42 10.86 4.30
CA GLN A 10 -17.41 12.12 3.60
C GLN A 10 -16.91 11.97 2.17
N LYS A 11 -16.07 11.01 1.94
CA LYS A 11 -15.52 10.77 0.61
C LYS A 11 -16.18 9.59 -0.07
N GLY A 12 -17.39 9.28 0.33
CA GLY A 12 -18.07 8.11 -0.18
C GLY A 12 -18.19 8.07 -1.69
N ARG A 13 -18.49 9.21 -2.32
CA ARG A 13 -18.62 9.26 -3.77
C ARG A 13 -17.30 9.00 -4.45
N MET A 14 -16.27 9.70 -3.98
CA MET A 14 -14.92 9.50 -4.54
C MET A 14 -14.42 8.10 -4.27
N ARG A 15 -14.79 7.58 -3.12
CA ARG A 15 -14.41 6.22 -2.77
C ARG A 15 -15.03 5.22 -3.74
N GLY A 16 -16.27 5.44 -4.13
CA GLY A 16 -16.91 4.56 -5.09
C GLY A 16 -16.20 4.55 -6.42
N ASP A 17 -15.87 5.74 -6.93
CA ASP A 17 -15.12 5.85 -8.18
C ASP A 17 -13.76 5.20 -8.04
N PHE A 18 -13.09 5.46 -6.91
CA PHE A 18 -11.77 4.90 -6.68
C PHE A 18 -11.82 3.38 -6.64
N ILE A 19 -12.80 2.83 -5.91
CA ILE A 19 -12.93 1.38 -5.80
C ILE A 19 -13.18 0.77 -7.17
N GLU A 20 -14.04 1.38 -7.96
CA GLU A 20 -14.36 0.85 -9.27
C GLU A 20 -13.13 0.82 -10.16
N ARG A 21 -12.37 1.90 -10.19
CA ARG A 21 -11.15 1.94 -11.00
C ARG A 21 -10.12 0.97 -10.47
N PHE A 22 -9.95 0.97 -9.15
CA PHE A 22 -8.94 0.12 -8.54
C PHE A 22 -9.27 -1.35 -8.76
N ALA A 23 -10.51 -1.73 -8.47
CA ALA A 23 -10.92 -3.11 -8.60
C ALA A 23 -10.92 -3.56 -10.05
N GLY A 24 -11.34 -2.66 -10.94
CA GLY A 24 -11.49 -3.03 -12.34
C GLY A 24 -10.20 -3.03 -13.15
N LYS A 25 -9.21 -2.26 -12.74
CA LYS A 25 -8.00 -2.12 -13.54
C LYS A 25 -6.72 -2.30 -12.76
N THR A 26 -6.57 -1.57 -11.67
CA THR A 26 -5.30 -1.53 -10.95
C THR A 26 -5.05 -2.80 -10.15
N ALA A 27 -6.04 -3.23 -9.39
CA ALA A 27 -5.83 -4.37 -8.51
C ALA A 27 -5.54 -5.65 -9.28
N PRO A 28 -6.32 -5.99 -10.33
CA PRO A 28 -6.00 -7.20 -11.08
C PRO A 28 -4.63 -7.14 -11.74
N ALA A 29 -4.25 -5.96 -12.25
CA ALA A 29 -2.93 -5.81 -12.87
C ALA A 29 -1.82 -6.00 -11.85
N LEU A 30 -1.99 -5.42 -10.66
CA LEU A 30 -0.99 -5.55 -9.61
C LEU A 30 -0.84 -7.00 -9.17
N VAL A 31 -1.96 -7.68 -8.96
CA VAL A 31 -1.92 -9.08 -8.57
C VAL A 31 -1.22 -9.92 -9.63
N ALA A 32 -1.51 -9.63 -10.90
CA ALA A 32 -0.89 -10.38 -11.99
C ALA A 32 0.62 -10.18 -12.02
N VAL A 33 1.07 -8.94 -11.81
CA VAL A 33 2.51 -8.65 -11.77
C VAL A 33 3.17 -9.39 -10.60
N LEU A 34 2.56 -9.32 -9.43
CA LEU A 34 3.14 -9.98 -8.26
C LEU A 34 3.18 -11.50 -8.44
N ARG A 35 2.15 -12.06 -9.04
CA ARG A 35 2.14 -13.50 -9.30
C ARG A 35 3.25 -13.90 -10.25
N ARG A 36 3.45 -13.12 -11.32
CA ARG A 36 4.50 -13.40 -12.27
C ARG A 36 5.87 -13.30 -11.64
N GLU A 37 6.08 -12.26 -10.82
CA GLU A 37 7.36 -12.10 -10.16
C GLU A 37 7.64 -13.25 -9.20
N ARG A 38 6.61 -13.74 -8.53
CA ARG A 38 6.79 -14.89 -7.65
C ARG A 38 7.15 -16.14 -8.44
N GLU A 39 6.47 -16.35 -9.56
CA GLU A 39 6.72 -17.53 -10.38
C GLU A 39 8.12 -17.52 -10.98
N GLN A 40 8.68 -16.34 -11.19
CA GLN A 40 10.03 -16.22 -11.73
C GLN A 40 11.09 -16.19 -10.63
N GLY A 41 10.71 -16.40 -9.39
CA GLY A 41 11.67 -16.54 -8.31
C GLY A 41 12.16 -15.24 -7.70
N ARG A 42 11.61 -14.11 -8.11
CA ARG A 42 12.05 -12.84 -7.57
C ARG A 42 11.37 -12.48 -6.26
N LEU A 43 10.21 -13.07 -6.01
CA LEU A 43 9.50 -12.86 -4.75
C LEU A 43 9.46 -14.15 -3.96
N ARG A 44 9.20 -14.00 -2.67
CA ARG A 44 9.13 -15.15 -1.77
C ARG A 44 8.13 -16.18 -2.27
N VAL A 45 8.49 -17.45 -2.17
CA VAL A 45 7.61 -18.52 -2.65
C VAL A 45 6.33 -18.62 -1.84
N ASP A 46 6.40 -18.21 -0.55
CA ASP A 46 5.23 -18.27 0.33
C ASP A 46 4.38 -17.00 0.26
N LEU A 47 4.70 -16.10 -0.66
CA LEU A 47 3.97 -14.86 -0.80
C LEU A 47 2.64 -15.10 -1.48
N ASP A 48 1.57 -14.57 -0.88
CA ASP A 48 0.25 -14.57 -1.51
C ASP A 48 0.13 -13.26 -2.29
N PRO A 49 0.02 -13.32 -3.63
CA PRO A 49 -0.04 -12.08 -4.41
C PRO A 49 -1.20 -11.17 -4.06
N GLN A 50 -2.35 -11.76 -3.67
CA GLN A 50 -3.49 -10.93 -3.30
C GLN A 50 -3.24 -10.21 -1.99
N PHE A 51 -2.67 -10.92 -1.01
CA PHE A 51 -2.34 -10.28 0.26
C PHE A 51 -1.29 -9.19 0.07
N ALA A 52 -0.30 -9.45 -0.78
CA ALA A 52 0.73 -8.46 -1.04
C ALA A 52 0.15 -7.21 -1.70
N ALA A 53 -0.81 -7.39 -2.60
CA ALA A 53 -1.45 -6.25 -3.24
C ALA A 53 -2.22 -5.41 -2.23
N VAL A 54 -2.95 -6.06 -1.31
CA VAL A 54 -3.67 -5.35 -0.27
C VAL A 54 -2.69 -4.59 0.64
N SER A 55 -1.59 -5.24 0.97
CA SER A 55 -0.58 -4.61 1.82
C SER A 55 0.01 -3.38 1.15
N LEU A 56 0.33 -3.49 -0.13
CA LEU A 56 0.89 -2.35 -0.84
C LEU A 56 -0.10 -1.20 -0.89
N LEU A 57 -1.37 -1.52 -1.16
CA LEU A 57 -2.40 -0.49 -1.16
C LEU A 57 -2.49 0.18 0.20
N SER A 58 -2.44 -0.62 1.26
CA SER A 58 -2.51 -0.08 2.62
C SER A 58 -1.35 0.87 2.90
N LEU A 59 -0.15 0.49 2.47
CA LEU A 59 1.03 1.32 2.68
C LEU A 59 0.93 2.64 1.92
N CYS A 60 0.26 2.63 0.77
CA CYS A 60 0.15 3.84 -0.05
C CYS A 60 -0.99 4.75 0.39
N VAL A 61 -2.09 4.17 0.86
CA VAL A 61 -3.32 4.93 1.11
C VAL A 61 -3.48 5.32 2.57
N PHE A 62 -3.23 4.38 3.48
CA PHE A 62 -3.52 4.62 4.88
C PHE A 62 -2.81 5.83 5.48
N PRO A 63 -1.55 6.12 5.13
CA PRO A 63 -0.90 7.29 5.70
C PRO A 63 -1.68 8.58 5.49
N PHE A 64 -2.36 8.70 4.37
CA PHE A 64 -3.13 9.90 4.07
C PHE A 64 -4.51 9.87 4.71
N VAL A 65 -5.11 8.70 4.79
CA VAL A 65 -6.40 8.54 5.47
C VAL A 65 -6.26 8.83 6.96
N SER A 66 -5.16 8.40 7.56
CA SER A 66 -4.94 8.54 8.98
C SER A 66 -4.29 9.86 9.37
N LEU A 67 -4.04 10.73 8.41
CA LEU A 67 -3.28 11.96 8.65
C LEU A 67 -3.85 12.82 9.78
N PRO A 68 -5.18 12.99 9.92
CA PRO A 68 -5.69 13.77 11.02
C PRO A 68 -5.24 13.28 12.40
N ILE A 69 -4.88 12.01 12.50
CA ILE A 69 -4.39 11.43 13.74
C ILE A 69 -2.88 11.40 13.77
N THR A 70 -2.26 10.85 12.72
CA THR A 70 -0.81 10.66 12.70
C THR A 70 -0.06 11.98 12.64
N GLY A 71 -0.65 12.99 12.00
CA GLY A 71 0.01 14.28 11.94
C GLY A 71 0.31 14.84 13.31
N PRO A 72 -0.72 15.09 14.14
CA PRO A 72 -0.47 15.64 15.47
C PRO A 72 0.30 14.71 16.40
N VAL A 73 0.01 13.41 16.32
CA VAL A 73 0.59 12.45 17.27
C VAL A 73 2.04 12.15 16.94
N LEU A 74 2.35 11.96 15.67
CA LEU A 74 3.70 11.54 15.25
C LEU A 74 4.49 12.64 14.57
N GLY A 75 3.88 13.79 14.36
CA GLY A 75 4.54 14.86 13.62
C GLY A 75 4.73 14.51 12.15
N PHE A 76 3.90 13.64 11.64
CA PHE A 76 4.02 13.19 10.24
C PHE A 76 3.45 14.24 9.30
N ARG A 77 4.29 14.72 8.39
CA ARG A 77 3.90 15.76 7.43
C ARG A 77 4.38 15.36 6.04
N PRO A 78 3.56 14.63 5.29
CA PRO A 78 3.97 14.08 4.00
C PRO A 78 3.92 15.12 2.89
N GLU A 79 4.88 16.03 2.91
CA GLU A 79 5.00 17.06 1.88
C GLU A 79 6.47 17.40 1.70
N GLY A 80 6.81 17.87 0.52
CA GLY A 80 8.17 18.24 0.21
C GLY A 80 9.13 17.09 0.40
N ASP A 81 10.26 17.39 1.04
CA ASP A 81 11.29 16.37 1.28
C ASP A 81 10.80 15.23 2.12
N GLU A 82 9.95 15.52 3.08
CA GLU A 82 9.46 14.47 3.95
C GLU A 82 8.62 13.46 3.16
N LEU A 83 7.83 13.94 2.22
CA LEU A 83 7.06 13.04 1.37
C LEU A 83 7.98 12.16 0.55
N ASP A 84 9.03 12.76 -0.03
CA ASP A 84 9.97 11.99 -0.83
C ASP A 84 10.65 10.91 0.00
N ARG A 85 11.06 11.26 1.21
CA ARG A 85 11.70 10.29 2.10
C ARG A 85 10.73 9.20 2.52
N PHE A 86 9.47 9.57 2.74
CA PHE A 86 8.46 8.59 3.11
C PHE A 86 8.19 7.62 1.97
N ILE A 87 8.13 8.11 0.75
CA ILE A 87 7.92 7.26 -0.41
C ILE A 87 9.07 6.27 -0.55
N SER A 88 10.30 6.75 -0.42
CA SER A 88 11.46 5.87 -0.51
C SER A 88 11.46 4.83 0.60
N HIS A 89 11.12 5.24 1.81
CA HIS A 89 11.03 4.33 2.94
C HIS A 89 10.01 3.23 2.69
N THR A 90 8.83 3.63 2.23
CA THR A 90 7.75 2.68 2.02
C THR A 90 8.08 1.71 0.89
N ALA A 91 8.67 2.23 -0.19
CA ALA A 91 9.06 1.38 -1.31
C ALA A 91 10.10 0.35 -0.87
N GLN A 92 11.06 0.77 -0.07
CA GLN A 92 12.09 -0.15 0.40
C GLN A 92 11.49 -1.20 1.34
N LEU A 93 10.63 -0.75 2.25
CA LEU A 93 9.98 -1.66 3.18
C LEU A 93 9.20 -2.73 2.45
N PHE A 94 8.44 -2.34 1.45
CA PHE A 94 7.65 -3.29 0.70
C PHE A 94 8.56 -4.23 -0.11
N ARG A 95 9.55 -3.67 -0.81
CA ARG A 95 10.43 -4.47 -1.64
C ARG A 95 11.14 -5.53 -0.82
N GLU A 96 11.67 -5.15 0.33
CA GLU A 96 12.40 -6.09 1.15
C GLU A 96 11.50 -7.12 1.80
N GLY A 97 10.25 -6.74 2.05
CA GLY A 97 9.29 -7.66 2.63
C GLY A 97 8.82 -8.75 1.68
N VAL A 98 8.80 -8.45 0.37
CA VAL A 98 8.29 -9.43 -0.59
C VAL A 98 9.39 -10.16 -1.35
N ALA A 99 10.61 -9.64 -1.31
CA ALA A 99 11.70 -10.20 -2.11
C ALA A 99 12.08 -11.59 -1.65
N ALA A 100 12.48 -12.41 -2.60
CA ALA A 100 13.03 -13.71 -2.28
C ALA A 100 14.35 -13.51 -1.53
N HIS A 101 14.56 -14.32 -0.50
CA HIS A 101 15.76 -14.18 0.33
C HIS A 101 16.78 -15.27 0.06
N GLY A 102 16.66 -15.92 -1.07
CA GLY A 102 17.64 -16.91 -1.43
C GLY A 102 17.81 -17.97 -0.37
N ASP A 103 18.99 -18.05 0.19
CA ASP A 103 19.33 -19.07 1.17
C ASP A 103 19.01 -18.65 2.60
N ALA A 104 18.35 -17.59 2.75
CA ALA A 104 18.13 -17.07 4.09
C ALA A 104 17.42 -18.01 4.97
N LYS A 105 17.14 -18.72 4.69
CA LYS A 105 16.65 -19.49 5.67
C LYS A 105 16.37 -20.41 5.73
#